data_c8291aaddf5e14efa0012cbfabc7f055
#
_entry.id   c8291aaddf5e14efa0012cbfabc7f055
#
_cell.length_a   1.000
_cell.length_b   1.000
_cell.length_c   1.000
_cell.angle_alpha   90.00
_cell.angle_beta   90.00
_cell.angle_gamma   90.00
#
_symmetry.space_group_name_H-M   'P 1'
#
loop_
_entity.id
_entity.type
_entity.pdbx_description
1 polymer ?
#
loop_
_entity_poly.entity_id
_entity_poly.type
_entity_poly.pdbx_seq_one_letter_code
_entity_poly.pdbx_strand_id
1 'polypeptide(L)'
;MNTGAEAVETAIKICRKWAYEQKGVPESAAIIIVCHQNFHGRTTTVVSFSSDKNARKNFGPYTPGFVSVPYNDLVALEKVLADNKATVAGFLVEPIQGEAGVYVPSDGYLSGAKALCEKYNALFIADEVQTGVARTGKRLAVDHENVKPDILVLGKALSGGVYPVSAVLADDRIMHVIKAGQHGSTFGGNPLAAAVAIEALQVVKDEHLAENAARLGEIFRKEIGNYIKTSKVATLVRGKGLLNAVVINDTEESNTAWNICLKMRDNGLLAKPTHGNIIRFAPPLVMNETELKECIAIITEALKHYEP
;
A
#
# COMPACT_ATOMS: atom_id res chain seq x y z
N MET A 1 8.21 -5.29 -14.56
CA MET A 1 7.37 -6.44 -14.27
C MET A 1 5.95 -6.19 -14.74
N ASN A 2 5.05 -7.16 -14.59
CA ASN A 2 3.66 -6.99 -15.03
C ASN A 2 2.72 -6.68 -13.85
N THR A 3 2.96 -7.31 -12.70
CA THR A 3 2.07 -7.19 -11.53
C THR A 3 2.82 -6.67 -10.30
N GLY A 4 2.10 -6.08 -9.35
CA GLY A 4 2.68 -5.66 -8.08
C GLY A 4 3.34 -6.81 -7.32
N ALA A 5 2.76 -8.02 -7.38
CA ALA A 5 3.34 -9.20 -6.75
C ALA A 5 4.70 -9.59 -7.35
N GLU A 6 4.85 -9.53 -8.69
CA GLU A 6 6.17 -9.75 -9.33
C GLU A 6 7.19 -8.69 -8.93
N ALA A 7 6.76 -7.43 -8.81
CA ALA A 7 7.64 -6.35 -8.36
C ALA A 7 8.06 -6.53 -6.90
N VAL A 8 7.16 -6.94 -6.01
CA VAL A 8 7.49 -7.26 -4.60
C VAL A 8 8.47 -8.43 -4.52
N GLU A 9 8.24 -9.53 -5.25
CA GLU A 9 9.18 -10.66 -5.32
C GLU A 9 10.56 -10.23 -5.84
N THR A 10 10.59 -9.33 -6.82
CA THR A 10 11.83 -8.74 -7.34
C THR A 10 12.54 -7.92 -6.26
N ALA A 11 11.82 -7.06 -5.54
CA ALA A 11 12.37 -6.25 -4.46
C ALA A 11 12.94 -7.12 -3.32
N ILE A 12 12.24 -8.19 -2.92
CA ILE A 12 12.71 -9.18 -1.95
C ILE A 12 14.01 -9.84 -2.43
N LYS A 13 14.08 -10.27 -3.70
CA LYS A 13 15.29 -10.87 -4.29
C LYS A 13 16.47 -9.91 -4.28
N ILE A 14 16.26 -8.66 -4.71
CA ILE A 14 17.30 -7.62 -4.72
C ILE A 14 17.79 -7.37 -3.30
N CYS A 15 16.88 -7.18 -2.35
CA CYS A 15 17.20 -6.90 -0.95
C CYS A 15 18.05 -8.03 -0.33
N ARG A 16 17.65 -9.29 -0.49
CA ARG A 16 18.42 -10.45 0.00
C ARG A 16 19.79 -10.53 -0.65
N LYS A 17 19.86 -10.40 -1.98
CA LYS A 17 21.14 -10.48 -2.71
C LYS A 17 22.08 -9.34 -2.30
N TRP A 18 21.58 -8.12 -2.14
CA TRP A 18 22.34 -6.99 -1.63
C TRP A 18 22.89 -7.29 -0.24
N ALA A 19 22.09 -7.87 0.65
CA ALA A 19 22.54 -8.22 2.00
C ALA A 19 23.68 -9.23 1.99
N TYR A 20 23.65 -10.22 1.10
CA TYR A 20 24.72 -11.20 0.97
C TYR A 20 25.99 -10.61 0.35
N GLU A 21 25.86 -9.86 -0.74
CA GLU A 21 27.00 -9.39 -1.52
C GLU A 21 27.63 -8.08 -1.02
N GLN A 22 26.83 -7.19 -0.40
CA GLN A 22 27.27 -5.86 0.00
C GLN A 22 27.37 -5.70 1.52
N LYS A 23 26.44 -6.26 2.28
CA LYS A 23 26.45 -6.18 3.73
C LYS A 23 27.23 -7.31 4.39
N GLY A 24 27.47 -8.42 3.69
CA GLY A 24 28.21 -9.58 4.20
C GLY A 24 27.37 -10.50 5.12
N VAL A 25 26.06 -10.49 4.96
CA VAL A 25 25.18 -11.45 5.65
C VAL A 25 25.51 -12.87 5.17
N PRO A 26 25.63 -13.87 6.07
CA PRO A 26 25.86 -15.25 5.67
C PRO A 26 24.74 -15.78 4.75
N GLU A 27 25.10 -16.62 3.80
CA GLU A 27 24.13 -17.21 2.87
C GLU A 27 22.95 -17.85 3.61
N SER A 28 21.75 -17.64 3.08
CA SER A 28 20.47 -18.12 3.64
C SER A 28 20.07 -17.53 5.00
N ALA A 29 20.84 -16.59 5.58
CA ALA A 29 20.55 -15.97 6.87
C ALA A 29 19.84 -14.60 6.79
N ALA A 30 19.62 -14.05 5.59
CA ALA A 30 19.04 -12.74 5.42
C ALA A 30 17.59 -12.67 5.91
N ILE A 31 17.30 -11.67 6.75
CA ILE A 31 15.97 -11.40 7.33
C ILE A 31 15.42 -10.11 6.71
N ILE A 32 14.16 -10.15 6.28
CA ILE A 32 13.38 -8.97 5.90
C ILE A 32 12.29 -8.76 6.96
N ILE A 33 12.23 -7.54 7.50
CA ILE A 33 11.20 -7.15 8.45
C ILE A 33 9.99 -6.67 7.65
N VAL A 34 8.78 -7.05 8.09
CA VAL A 34 7.48 -6.66 7.52
C VAL A 34 6.54 -6.21 8.63
N CYS A 35 5.46 -5.52 8.29
CA CYS A 35 4.45 -5.15 9.28
C CYS A 35 3.37 -6.21 9.46
N HIS A 36 2.73 -6.26 10.62
CA HIS A 36 1.46 -6.95 10.77
C HIS A 36 0.40 -6.34 9.85
N GLN A 37 -0.60 -7.13 9.44
CA GLN A 37 -1.70 -6.72 8.55
C GLN A 37 -1.24 -6.21 7.17
N ASN A 38 -0.01 -6.56 6.74
CA ASN A 38 0.51 -6.19 5.44
C ASN A 38 -0.25 -6.87 4.30
N PHE A 39 -0.22 -6.24 3.11
CA PHE A 39 -0.65 -6.84 1.87
C PHE A 39 0.34 -6.52 0.74
N HIS A 40 1.20 -7.47 0.41
CA HIS A 40 2.22 -7.34 -0.65
C HIS A 40 1.97 -8.27 -1.85
N GLY A 41 0.78 -8.87 -1.94
CA GLY A 41 0.41 -9.83 -2.98
C GLY A 41 0.00 -11.19 -2.41
N ARG A 42 -0.04 -12.20 -3.27
CA ARG A 42 -0.50 -13.57 -2.90
C ARG A 42 0.38 -14.68 -3.45
N THR A 43 1.64 -14.41 -3.75
CA THR A 43 2.63 -15.43 -4.10
C THR A 43 2.98 -16.27 -2.86
N THR A 44 3.56 -17.46 -3.08
CA THR A 44 3.95 -18.35 -1.98
C THR A 44 4.94 -17.71 -1.01
N THR A 45 5.85 -16.83 -1.50
CA THR A 45 6.73 -16.06 -0.62
C THR A 45 5.95 -15.04 0.20
N VAL A 46 5.06 -14.28 -0.43
CA VAL A 46 4.31 -13.20 0.24
C VAL A 46 3.33 -13.75 1.28
N VAL A 47 2.61 -14.83 0.98
CA VAL A 47 1.70 -15.44 1.97
C VAL A 47 2.45 -16.01 3.17
N SER A 48 3.76 -16.28 3.05
CA SER A 48 4.60 -16.77 4.15
C SER A 48 4.69 -15.80 5.32
N PHE A 49 4.58 -14.50 5.07
CA PHE A 49 4.63 -13.46 6.09
C PHE A 49 3.31 -12.66 6.23
N SER A 50 2.25 -13.09 5.55
CA SER A 50 0.92 -12.49 5.74
C SER A 50 0.36 -12.82 7.12
N SER A 51 -0.29 -11.88 7.78
CA SER A 51 -1.08 -12.10 9.00
C SER A 51 -2.53 -12.51 8.71
N ASP A 52 -2.97 -12.42 7.45
CA ASP A 52 -4.31 -12.88 7.04
C ASP A 52 -4.36 -14.41 7.01
N LYS A 53 -5.14 -14.98 7.93
CA LYS A 53 -5.32 -16.43 8.06
C LYS A 53 -5.91 -17.06 6.79
N ASN A 54 -6.80 -16.36 6.08
CA ASN A 54 -7.43 -16.87 4.85
C ASN A 54 -6.44 -16.91 3.69
N ALA A 55 -5.56 -15.90 3.60
CA ALA A 55 -4.50 -15.86 2.59
C ALA A 55 -3.40 -16.90 2.83
N ARG A 56 -3.26 -17.39 4.08
CA ARG A 56 -2.16 -18.27 4.51
C ARG A 56 -2.54 -19.74 4.60
N LYS A 57 -3.76 -20.04 5.05
CA LYS A 57 -4.18 -21.40 5.38
C LYS A 57 -4.02 -22.37 4.20
N ASN A 58 -3.29 -23.47 4.44
CA ASN A 58 -3.06 -24.57 3.49
C ASN A 58 -2.20 -24.22 2.25
N PHE A 59 -1.43 -23.10 2.28
CA PHE A 59 -0.51 -22.72 1.21
C PHE A 59 0.99 -22.89 1.58
N GLY A 60 1.28 -23.57 2.70
CA GLY A 60 2.66 -23.95 3.05
C GLY A 60 3.22 -25.09 2.16
N PRO A 61 4.55 -25.37 2.25
CA PRO A 61 5.49 -24.84 3.23
C PRO A 61 5.83 -23.35 3.02
N TYR A 62 6.08 -22.64 4.12
CA TYR A 62 6.31 -21.19 4.07
C TYR A 62 7.78 -20.86 3.87
N THR A 63 8.03 -19.83 3.06
CA THR A 63 9.38 -19.26 2.83
C THR A 63 9.90 -18.60 4.11
N PRO A 64 11.09 -18.99 4.63
CA PRO A 64 11.69 -18.41 5.84
C PRO A 64 12.34 -17.04 5.58
N GLY A 65 12.84 -16.42 6.65
CA GLY A 65 13.61 -15.18 6.59
C GLY A 65 12.76 -13.92 6.65
N PHE A 66 11.60 -13.99 7.32
CA PHE A 66 10.73 -12.83 7.57
C PHE A 66 10.41 -12.71 9.07
N VAL A 67 10.42 -11.47 9.58
CA VAL A 67 10.01 -11.13 10.96
C VAL A 67 8.97 -10.02 10.88
N SER A 68 7.86 -10.20 11.59
CA SER A 68 6.77 -9.22 11.59
C SER A 68 6.82 -8.33 12.83
N VAL A 69 6.54 -7.03 12.64
CA VAL A 69 6.42 -6.01 13.69
C VAL A 69 5.06 -5.32 13.62
N PRO A 70 4.55 -4.73 14.70
CA PRO A 70 3.37 -3.87 14.62
C PRO A 70 3.62 -2.71 13.66
N TYR A 71 2.58 -2.36 12.87
CA TYR A 71 2.63 -1.17 12.03
C TYR A 71 2.57 0.10 12.88
N ASN A 72 3.27 1.15 12.47
CA ASN A 72 3.33 2.42 13.18
C ASN A 72 3.99 2.35 14.59
N ASP A 73 4.92 1.41 14.78
CA ASP A 73 5.66 1.21 16.03
C ASP A 73 7.19 1.19 15.77
N LEU A 74 7.82 2.36 15.93
CA LEU A 74 9.27 2.51 15.76
C LEU A 74 10.08 1.80 16.84
N VAL A 75 9.53 1.64 18.03
CA VAL A 75 10.21 0.95 19.16
C VAL A 75 10.32 -0.53 18.86
N ALA A 76 9.21 -1.15 18.41
CA ALA A 76 9.22 -2.55 18.01
C ALA A 76 10.12 -2.77 16.78
N LEU A 77 10.11 -1.86 15.81
CA LEU A 77 10.98 -1.92 14.63
C LEU A 77 12.45 -1.85 15.06
N GLU A 78 12.84 -0.88 15.88
CA GLU A 78 14.21 -0.71 16.33
C GLU A 78 14.70 -1.93 17.10
N LYS A 79 13.87 -2.49 17.99
CA LYS A 79 14.21 -3.71 18.73
C LYS A 79 14.56 -4.87 17.79
N VAL A 80 13.71 -5.13 16.78
CA VAL A 80 13.96 -6.23 15.82
C VAL A 80 15.19 -5.97 14.96
N LEU A 81 15.41 -4.71 14.54
CA LEU A 81 16.63 -4.31 13.82
C LEU A 81 17.89 -4.54 14.65
N ALA A 82 17.86 -4.19 15.93
CA ALA A 82 18.98 -4.38 16.85
C ALA A 82 19.26 -5.86 17.11
N ASP A 83 18.22 -6.65 17.42
CA ASP A 83 18.33 -8.09 17.70
C ASP A 83 18.86 -8.87 16.47
N ASN A 84 18.62 -8.38 15.26
CA ASN A 84 19.00 -9.02 14.00
C ASN A 84 20.06 -8.23 13.21
N LYS A 85 20.82 -7.36 13.86
CA LYS A 85 21.77 -6.44 13.20
C LYS A 85 22.69 -7.12 12.17
N ALA A 86 23.15 -8.34 12.47
CA ALA A 86 24.05 -9.09 11.60
C ALA A 86 23.36 -9.70 10.36
N THR A 87 22.05 -9.91 10.39
CA THR A 87 21.30 -10.68 9.39
C THR A 87 20.18 -9.88 8.70
N VAL A 88 19.76 -8.76 9.28
CA VAL A 88 18.68 -7.96 8.68
C VAL A 88 19.11 -7.38 7.32
N ALA A 89 18.33 -7.67 6.28
CA ALA A 89 18.53 -7.16 4.92
C ALA A 89 17.76 -5.86 4.68
N GLY A 90 16.50 -5.80 5.14
CA GLY A 90 15.66 -4.63 4.91
C GLY A 90 14.35 -4.67 5.67
N PHE A 91 13.63 -3.56 5.57
CA PHE A 91 12.27 -3.37 6.06
C PHE A 91 11.34 -3.08 4.88
N LEU A 92 10.38 -3.96 4.62
CA LEU A 92 9.37 -3.83 3.57
C LEU A 92 8.07 -3.31 4.19
N VAL A 93 7.59 -2.17 3.72
CA VAL A 93 6.43 -1.48 4.29
C VAL A 93 5.55 -0.84 3.23
N GLU A 94 4.23 -0.91 3.43
CA GLU A 94 3.27 -0.04 2.75
C GLU A 94 3.26 1.32 3.45
N PRO A 95 3.49 2.45 2.76
CA PRO A 95 3.42 3.77 3.41
C PRO A 95 2.06 4.07 4.04
N ILE A 96 0.98 3.52 3.48
CA ILE A 96 -0.35 3.44 4.06
C ILE A 96 -0.84 2.01 3.82
N GLN A 97 -1.22 1.31 4.87
CA GLN A 97 -1.77 -0.04 4.73
C GLN A 97 -3.18 0.00 4.14
N GLY A 98 -3.29 -0.28 2.84
CA GLY A 98 -4.55 -0.13 2.11
C GLY A 98 -5.55 -1.25 2.36
N GLU A 99 -5.14 -2.51 2.17
CA GLU A 99 -6.01 -3.68 2.31
C GLU A 99 -6.42 -3.93 3.78
N ALA A 100 -5.58 -3.58 4.74
CA ALA A 100 -5.90 -3.64 6.15
C ALA A 100 -7.05 -2.70 6.56
N GLY A 101 -7.37 -1.68 5.75
CA GLY A 101 -8.44 -0.71 6.05
C GLY A 101 -7.99 0.74 6.03
N VAL A 102 -7.03 1.08 5.17
CA VAL A 102 -6.48 2.43 5.00
C VAL A 102 -5.90 2.99 6.32
N TYR A 103 -4.96 2.25 6.90
CA TYR A 103 -4.24 2.73 8.08
C TYR A 103 -3.14 3.70 7.67
N VAL A 104 -3.37 4.99 7.97
CA VAL A 104 -2.38 6.05 7.79
C VAL A 104 -1.51 6.10 9.04
N PRO A 105 -0.19 6.02 8.93
CA PRO A 105 0.68 6.07 10.11
C PRO A 105 0.73 7.48 10.70
N SER A 106 1.22 7.59 11.93
CA SER A 106 1.50 8.87 12.56
C SER A 106 2.60 9.61 11.81
N ASP A 107 2.55 10.93 11.82
CA ASP A 107 3.59 11.76 11.23
C ASP A 107 4.96 11.42 11.86
N GLY A 108 5.97 11.31 11.01
CA GLY A 108 7.32 10.93 11.40
C GLY A 108 7.57 9.41 11.44
N TYR A 109 6.57 8.56 11.19
CA TYR A 109 6.79 7.11 11.19
C TYR A 109 7.68 6.65 10.04
N LEU A 110 7.41 7.07 8.82
CA LEU A 110 8.19 6.63 7.65
C LEU A 110 9.61 7.18 7.67
N SER A 111 9.77 8.44 8.06
CA SER A 111 11.08 9.08 8.20
C SER A 111 11.89 8.48 9.36
N GLY A 112 11.25 8.18 10.48
CA GLY A 112 11.85 7.46 11.60
C GLY A 112 12.27 6.03 11.22
N ALA A 113 11.41 5.29 10.51
CA ALA A 113 11.73 3.95 10.02
C ALA A 113 12.90 3.96 9.02
N LYS A 114 12.94 4.96 8.11
CA LYS A 114 14.08 5.14 7.19
C LYS A 114 15.38 5.41 7.96
N ALA A 115 15.35 6.29 8.96
CA ALA A 115 16.52 6.58 9.80
C ALA A 115 17.00 5.35 10.59
N LEU A 116 16.08 4.53 11.10
CA LEU A 116 16.42 3.26 11.74
C LEU A 116 17.03 2.28 10.74
N CYS A 117 16.50 2.14 9.54
CA CYS A 117 17.10 1.31 8.50
C CYS A 117 18.55 1.73 8.20
N GLU A 118 18.80 3.03 8.07
CA GLU A 118 20.16 3.58 7.87
C GLU A 118 21.08 3.25 9.04
N LYS A 119 20.63 3.46 10.29
CA LYS A 119 21.37 3.16 11.52
C LYS A 119 21.84 1.70 11.59
N TYR A 120 21.02 0.77 11.13
CA TYR A 120 21.29 -0.67 11.17
C TYR A 120 21.77 -1.24 9.83
N ASN A 121 22.09 -0.39 8.86
CA ASN A 121 22.51 -0.80 7.50
C ASN A 121 21.54 -1.83 6.90
N ALA A 122 20.24 -1.50 6.91
CA ALA A 122 19.16 -2.24 6.30
C ALA A 122 18.51 -1.40 5.19
N LEU A 123 17.97 -2.03 4.15
CA LEU A 123 17.29 -1.31 3.07
C LEU A 123 15.85 -0.98 3.46
N PHE A 124 15.44 0.28 3.26
CA PHE A 124 14.04 0.70 3.38
C PHE A 124 13.34 0.47 2.04
N ILE A 125 12.35 -0.44 2.01
CA ILE A 125 11.62 -0.83 0.82
C ILE A 125 10.19 -0.30 0.93
N ALA A 126 9.83 0.67 0.09
CA ALA A 126 8.48 1.21 0.05
C ALA A 126 7.63 0.46 -1.00
N ASP A 127 6.60 -0.22 -0.56
CA ASP A 127 5.57 -0.77 -1.44
C ASP A 127 4.51 0.30 -1.71
N GLU A 128 4.70 1.00 -2.81
CA GLU A 128 3.79 2.04 -3.31
C GLU A 128 2.84 1.51 -4.40
N VAL A 129 2.65 0.21 -4.49
CA VAL A 129 1.77 -0.40 -5.49
C VAL A 129 0.34 0.13 -5.39
N GLN A 130 -0.15 0.40 -4.18
CA GLN A 130 -1.49 0.96 -3.98
C GLN A 130 -1.50 2.47 -3.73
N THR A 131 -0.48 2.99 -3.09
CA THR A 131 -0.42 4.37 -2.59
C THR A 131 0.25 5.33 -3.55
N GLY A 132 1.09 4.84 -4.45
CA GLY A 132 1.82 5.65 -5.43
C GLY A 132 0.96 6.21 -6.56
N VAL A 133 1.60 6.92 -7.46
CA VAL A 133 1.01 7.53 -8.66
C VAL A 133 -0.18 8.42 -8.30
N ALA A 134 0.09 9.44 -7.49
CA ALA A 134 -0.84 10.51 -7.09
C ALA A 134 -1.99 10.10 -6.14
N ARG A 135 -2.20 8.82 -5.85
CA ARG A 135 -3.35 8.32 -5.07
C ARG A 135 -3.56 9.04 -3.74
N THR A 136 -2.48 9.37 -3.04
CA THR A 136 -2.54 9.98 -1.69
C THR A 136 -2.43 11.50 -1.68
N GLY A 137 -2.44 12.15 -2.85
CA GLY A 137 -2.30 13.61 -2.96
C GLY A 137 -0.87 14.11 -3.09
N LYS A 138 0.08 13.21 -3.23
CA LYS A 138 1.48 13.42 -3.62
C LYS A 138 1.83 12.40 -4.70
N ARG A 139 2.94 12.61 -5.43
CA ARG A 139 3.40 11.65 -6.44
C ARG A 139 3.57 10.25 -5.84
N LEU A 140 4.19 10.16 -4.67
CA LEU A 140 4.35 8.97 -3.84
C LEU A 140 3.85 9.25 -2.42
N ALA A 141 3.39 8.25 -1.69
CA ALA A 141 2.98 8.44 -0.30
C ALA A 141 4.17 8.75 0.62
N VAL A 142 5.35 8.21 0.35
CA VAL A 142 6.58 8.56 1.07
C VAL A 142 6.97 10.04 0.94
N ASP A 143 6.51 10.74 -0.12
CA ASP A 143 6.76 12.18 -0.32
C ASP A 143 6.07 13.06 0.74
N HIS A 144 5.08 12.54 1.48
CA HIS A 144 4.46 13.28 2.59
C HIS A 144 5.44 13.55 3.74
N GLU A 145 6.43 12.68 3.91
CA GLU A 145 7.48 12.82 4.93
C GLU A 145 8.88 13.06 4.32
N ASN A 146 8.96 13.38 3.01
CA ASN A 146 10.21 13.57 2.27
C ASN A 146 11.17 12.38 2.37
N VAL A 147 10.64 11.16 2.43
CA VAL A 147 11.45 9.94 2.50
C VAL A 147 11.83 9.47 1.10
N LYS A 148 13.13 9.28 0.86
CA LYS A 148 13.63 8.55 -0.31
C LYS A 148 13.86 7.10 0.08
N PRO A 149 13.05 6.14 -0.42
CA PRO A 149 13.28 4.72 -0.16
C PRO A 149 14.55 4.23 -0.87
N ASP A 150 15.17 3.17 -0.35
CA ASP A 150 16.28 2.49 -1.01
C ASP A 150 15.79 1.63 -2.18
N ILE A 151 14.61 1.02 -2.03
CA ILE A 151 13.88 0.32 -3.08
C ILE A 151 12.45 0.82 -3.11
N LEU A 152 12.00 1.24 -4.28
CA LEU A 152 10.63 1.68 -4.54
C LEU A 152 9.92 0.65 -5.42
N VAL A 153 8.74 0.20 -4.99
CA VAL A 153 7.89 -0.73 -5.73
C VAL A 153 6.64 -0.02 -6.24
N LEU A 154 6.39 -0.06 -7.55
CA LEU A 154 5.24 0.55 -8.21
C LEU A 154 4.43 -0.49 -8.98
N GLY A 155 3.13 -0.25 -9.13
CA GLY A 155 2.20 -1.08 -9.90
C GLY A 155 0.83 -0.43 -10.02
N LYS A 156 -0.22 -1.23 -10.18
CA LYS A 156 -1.63 -0.76 -10.28
C LYS A 156 -1.78 0.48 -11.17
N ALA A 157 -1.86 1.67 -10.59
CA ALA A 157 -2.07 2.93 -11.29
C ALA A 157 -0.93 3.35 -12.23
N LEU A 158 0.22 2.63 -12.21
CA LEU A 158 1.36 2.94 -13.10
C LEU A 158 0.99 2.91 -14.59
N SER A 159 -0.04 2.16 -14.95
CA SER A 159 -0.56 2.09 -16.33
C SER A 159 -1.87 2.87 -16.54
N GLY A 160 -2.29 3.70 -15.60
CA GLY A 160 -3.63 4.31 -15.67
C GLY A 160 -4.78 3.30 -15.61
N GLY A 161 -4.51 2.04 -15.27
CA GLY A 161 -5.50 0.96 -15.26
C GLY A 161 -5.74 0.27 -16.62
N VAL A 162 -4.99 0.65 -17.66
CA VAL A 162 -5.19 0.17 -19.04
C VAL A 162 -4.46 -1.15 -19.30
N TYR A 163 -3.24 -1.31 -18.77
CA TYR A 163 -2.37 -2.45 -19.08
C TYR A 163 -1.59 -2.92 -17.85
N PRO A 164 -1.35 -4.23 -17.66
CA PRO A 164 -0.53 -4.71 -16.55
C PRO A 164 0.92 -4.23 -16.65
N VAL A 165 1.37 -3.43 -15.69
CA VAL A 165 2.76 -2.99 -15.57
C VAL A 165 3.11 -2.72 -14.12
N SER A 166 4.32 -3.05 -13.75
CA SER A 166 4.92 -2.74 -12.46
C SER A 166 6.41 -2.47 -12.62
N ALA A 167 6.99 -1.79 -11.63
CA ALA A 167 8.40 -1.43 -11.65
C ALA A 167 9.02 -1.55 -10.25
N VAL A 168 10.31 -1.86 -10.23
CA VAL A 168 11.17 -1.75 -9.05
C VAL A 168 12.28 -0.79 -9.39
N LEU A 169 12.45 0.25 -8.57
CA LEU A 169 13.47 1.26 -8.73
C LEU A 169 14.40 1.26 -7.51
N ALA A 170 15.69 1.35 -7.77
CA ALA A 170 16.72 1.50 -6.74
C ALA A 170 17.94 2.19 -7.33
N ASP A 171 18.81 2.73 -6.48
CA ASP A 171 20.10 3.27 -6.93
C ASP A 171 21.00 2.13 -7.46
N ASP A 172 21.95 2.45 -8.34
CA ASP A 172 22.88 1.51 -8.98
C ASP A 172 23.60 0.57 -8.00
N ARG A 173 24.01 1.10 -6.84
CA ARG A 173 24.65 0.31 -5.77
C ARG A 173 23.81 -0.85 -5.26
N ILE A 174 22.49 -0.76 -5.41
CA ILE A 174 21.54 -1.79 -5.00
C ILE A 174 21.12 -2.62 -6.22
N MET A 175 20.76 -1.96 -7.34
CA MET A 175 20.25 -2.63 -8.52
C MET A 175 21.30 -3.53 -9.18
N HIS A 176 22.58 -3.12 -9.20
CA HIS A 176 23.64 -3.85 -9.87
C HIS A 176 24.12 -5.14 -9.16
N VAL A 177 23.48 -5.52 -8.04
CA VAL A 177 23.71 -6.88 -7.48
C VAL A 177 23.13 -7.95 -8.40
N ILE A 178 22.10 -7.63 -9.19
CA ILE A 178 21.54 -8.56 -10.18
C ILE A 178 22.40 -8.53 -11.44
N LYS A 179 22.93 -9.69 -11.83
CA LYS A 179 23.73 -9.88 -13.05
C LYS A 179 22.90 -10.57 -14.13
N ALA A 180 23.40 -10.53 -15.36
CA ALA A 180 22.79 -11.19 -16.50
C ALA A 180 22.45 -12.66 -16.18
N GLY A 181 21.27 -13.11 -16.56
CA GLY A 181 20.77 -14.48 -16.33
C GLY A 181 20.23 -14.78 -14.92
N GLN A 182 20.32 -13.84 -13.97
CA GLN A 182 19.91 -14.10 -12.58
C GLN A 182 18.46 -13.72 -12.26
N HIS A 183 17.85 -12.88 -13.10
CA HIS A 183 16.45 -12.46 -12.96
C HIS A 183 15.89 -12.09 -14.31
N GLY A 184 14.57 -12.27 -14.47
CA GLY A 184 13.88 -11.94 -15.71
C GLY A 184 12.37 -12.10 -15.59
N SER A 185 11.67 -11.64 -16.62
CA SER A 185 10.24 -11.81 -16.83
C SER A 185 9.99 -11.87 -18.33
N THR A 186 9.15 -12.81 -18.80
CA THR A 186 8.87 -12.96 -20.23
C THR A 186 8.23 -11.72 -20.83
N PHE A 187 7.27 -11.12 -20.15
CA PHE A 187 6.55 -9.93 -20.62
C PHE A 187 6.90 -8.64 -19.87
N GLY A 188 7.64 -8.73 -18.77
CA GLY A 188 8.04 -7.55 -18.01
C GLY A 188 8.96 -6.63 -18.83
N GLY A 189 8.62 -5.33 -18.85
CA GLY A 189 9.37 -4.34 -19.63
C GLY A 189 9.07 -4.36 -21.14
N ASN A 190 7.96 -4.96 -21.57
CA ASN A 190 7.59 -4.93 -22.98
C ASN A 190 7.28 -3.50 -23.47
N PRO A 191 7.48 -3.18 -24.76
CA PRO A 191 7.35 -1.83 -25.28
C PRO A 191 5.94 -1.23 -25.12
N LEU A 192 4.90 -2.06 -25.22
CA LEU A 192 3.52 -1.61 -25.06
C LEU A 192 3.26 -1.15 -23.61
N ALA A 193 3.65 -1.96 -22.63
CA ALA A 193 3.53 -1.59 -21.21
C ALA A 193 4.31 -0.30 -20.89
N ALA A 194 5.51 -0.15 -21.46
CA ALA A 194 6.33 1.03 -21.26
C ALA A 194 5.66 2.29 -21.84
N ALA A 195 5.14 2.22 -23.07
CA ALA A 195 4.44 3.33 -23.72
C ALA A 195 3.19 3.77 -22.93
N VAL A 196 2.37 2.79 -22.50
CA VAL A 196 1.18 3.06 -21.68
C VAL A 196 1.55 3.68 -20.32
N ALA A 197 2.59 3.19 -19.67
CA ALA A 197 3.04 3.73 -18.38
C ALA A 197 3.57 5.17 -18.50
N ILE A 198 4.33 5.47 -19.56
CA ILE A 198 4.84 6.82 -19.83
C ILE A 198 3.69 7.79 -19.99
N GLU A 199 2.70 7.44 -20.83
CA GLU A 199 1.54 8.27 -21.07
C GLU A 199 0.68 8.45 -19.82
N ALA A 200 0.45 7.38 -19.05
CA ALA A 200 -0.29 7.46 -17.79
C ALA A 200 0.37 8.41 -16.77
N LEU A 201 1.70 8.37 -16.66
CA LEU A 201 2.45 9.29 -15.80
C LEU A 201 2.41 10.74 -16.32
N GLN A 202 2.39 10.93 -17.64
CA GLN A 202 2.27 12.24 -18.25
C GLN A 202 0.89 12.84 -17.96
N VAL A 203 -0.21 12.06 -18.14
CA VAL A 203 -1.58 12.48 -17.79
C VAL A 203 -1.68 12.88 -16.31
N VAL A 204 -1.12 12.07 -15.39
CA VAL A 204 -1.11 12.41 -13.96
C VAL A 204 -0.47 13.77 -13.69
N LYS A 205 0.59 14.11 -14.41
CA LYS A 205 1.30 15.38 -14.30
C LYS A 205 0.52 16.54 -14.93
N ASP A 206 0.07 16.37 -16.17
CA ASP A 206 -0.53 17.44 -16.98
C ASP A 206 -1.93 17.84 -16.46
N GLU A 207 -2.68 16.87 -15.92
CA GLU A 207 -3.99 17.11 -15.32
C GLU A 207 -3.92 17.41 -13.81
N HIS A 208 -2.73 17.58 -13.23
CA HIS A 208 -2.53 17.89 -11.81
C HIS A 208 -3.27 16.94 -10.85
N LEU A 209 -3.26 15.63 -11.16
CA LEU A 209 -4.09 14.66 -10.45
C LEU A 209 -3.69 14.46 -8.98
N ALA A 210 -2.44 14.74 -8.62
CA ALA A 210 -2.01 14.69 -7.22
C ALA A 210 -2.68 15.80 -6.40
N GLU A 211 -2.70 17.02 -6.91
CA GLU A 211 -3.34 18.18 -6.29
C GLU A 211 -4.86 17.99 -6.21
N ASN A 212 -5.46 17.45 -7.28
CA ASN A 212 -6.89 17.10 -7.29
C ASN A 212 -7.20 16.06 -6.21
N ALA A 213 -6.40 14.99 -6.11
CA ALA A 213 -6.58 13.95 -5.09
C ALA A 213 -6.43 14.50 -3.67
N ALA A 214 -5.48 15.40 -3.42
CA ALA A 214 -5.31 16.05 -2.12
C ALA A 214 -6.57 16.84 -1.76
N ARG A 215 -7.02 17.74 -2.64
CA ARG A 215 -8.17 18.64 -2.45
C ARG A 215 -9.46 17.84 -2.25
N LEU A 216 -9.76 16.91 -3.13
CA LEU A 216 -11.00 16.12 -3.06
C LEU A 216 -11.01 15.19 -1.84
N GLY A 217 -9.85 14.65 -1.46
CA GLY A 217 -9.73 13.84 -0.26
C GLY A 217 -10.03 14.61 1.02
N GLU A 218 -9.64 15.88 1.09
CA GLU A 218 -9.98 16.75 2.23
C GLU A 218 -11.49 17.03 2.29
N ILE A 219 -12.12 17.32 1.15
CA ILE A 219 -13.57 17.50 1.07
C ILE A 219 -14.29 16.24 1.54
N PHE A 220 -13.89 15.06 1.04
CA PHE A 220 -14.47 13.78 1.44
C PHE A 220 -14.41 13.56 2.95
N ARG A 221 -13.22 13.68 3.53
CA ARG A 221 -13.04 13.46 4.98
C ARG A 221 -13.77 14.49 5.84
N LYS A 222 -13.84 15.74 5.39
CA LYS A 222 -14.59 16.80 6.08
C LYS A 222 -16.09 16.51 6.08
N GLU A 223 -16.68 16.22 4.92
CA GLU A 223 -18.12 15.99 4.79
C GLU A 223 -18.57 14.70 5.51
N ILE A 224 -17.87 13.59 5.29
CA ILE A 224 -18.15 12.33 6.01
C ILE A 224 -17.88 12.49 7.51
N GLY A 225 -16.79 13.19 7.89
CA GLY A 225 -16.50 13.50 9.29
C GLY A 225 -17.58 14.32 9.97
N ASN A 226 -18.23 15.24 9.26
CA ASN A 226 -19.40 15.98 9.79
C ASN A 226 -20.60 15.06 10.01
N TYR A 227 -20.89 14.16 9.07
CA TYR A 227 -21.95 13.16 9.23
C TYR A 227 -21.70 12.25 10.45
N ILE A 228 -20.49 11.76 10.61
CA ILE A 228 -20.09 10.85 11.70
C ILE A 228 -20.38 11.44 13.09
N LYS A 229 -20.33 12.78 13.27
CA LYS A 229 -20.61 13.42 14.56
C LYS A 229 -22.01 13.09 15.12
N THR A 230 -22.94 12.76 14.26
CA THR A 230 -24.33 12.43 14.63
C THR A 230 -24.72 11.00 14.31
N SER A 231 -23.86 10.26 13.61
CA SER A 231 -24.09 8.87 13.24
C SER A 231 -23.84 7.91 14.41
N LYS A 232 -24.63 6.85 14.49
CA LYS A 232 -24.36 5.69 15.34
C LYS A 232 -23.82 4.51 14.56
N VAL A 233 -23.87 4.58 13.23
CA VAL A 233 -23.44 3.52 12.30
C VAL A 233 -22.00 3.72 11.87
N ALA A 234 -21.58 4.95 11.57
CA ALA A 234 -20.20 5.25 11.17
C ALA A 234 -19.46 5.97 12.30
N THR A 235 -18.25 5.49 12.64
CA THR A 235 -17.49 5.98 13.82
C THR A 235 -16.24 6.75 13.47
N LEU A 236 -15.66 6.50 12.31
CA LEU A 236 -14.38 7.12 11.92
C LEU A 236 -14.28 7.20 10.40
N VAL A 237 -13.76 8.32 9.91
CA VAL A 237 -13.22 8.44 8.54
C VAL A 237 -11.72 8.71 8.63
N ARG A 238 -10.94 7.98 7.82
CA ARG A 238 -9.47 8.14 7.73
C ARG A 238 -9.01 7.99 6.30
N GLY A 239 -7.83 8.50 6.00
CA GLY A 239 -7.24 8.39 4.66
C GLY A 239 -6.31 9.54 4.33
N LYS A 240 -5.76 9.51 3.12
CA LYS A 240 -4.91 10.56 2.55
C LYS A 240 -5.16 10.66 1.04
N GLY A 241 -5.35 11.87 0.53
CA GLY A 241 -5.79 12.08 -0.86
C GLY A 241 -7.11 11.33 -1.13
N LEU A 242 -7.18 10.65 -2.25
CA LEU A 242 -8.32 9.82 -2.67
C LEU A 242 -8.14 8.32 -2.30
N LEU A 243 -7.51 8.05 -1.18
CA LEU A 243 -7.49 6.74 -0.53
C LEU A 243 -8.08 6.90 0.85
N ASN A 244 -9.35 6.54 1.04
CA ASN A 244 -10.10 6.78 2.27
C ASN A 244 -10.83 5.51 2.73
N ALA A 245 -11.12 5.45 4.03
CA ALA A 245 -11.97 4.43 4.62
C ALA A 245 -12.95 5.04 5.62
N VAL A 246 -14.14 4.45 5.69
CA VAL A 246 -15.15 4.70 6.73
C VAL A 246 -15.26 3.45 7.58
N VAL A 247 -15.12 3.60 8.89
CA VAL A 247 -15.26 2.52 9.87
C VAL A 247 -16.70 2.47 10.36
N ILE A 248 -17.30 1.29 10.28
CA ILE A 248 -18.66 1.00 10.71
C ILE A 248 -18.63 0.50 12.15
N ASN A 249 -19.60 0.91 12.95
CA ASN A 249 -19.77 0.54 14.34
C ASN A 249 -20.31 -0.89 14.49
N ASP A 250 -19.49 -1.86 14.08
CA ASP A 250 -19.82 -3.27 14.15
C ASP A 250 -18.53 -4.10 14.22
N THR A 251 -18.63 -5.42 14.36
CA THR A 251 -17.48 -6.33 14.43
C THR A 251 -16.87 -6.60 13.05
N GLU A 252 -15.63 -7.06 13.04
CA GLU A 252 -14.93 -7.44 11.79
C GLU A 252 -15.58 -8.65 11.10
N GLU A 253 -16.33 -9.47 11.82
CA GLU A 253 -17.05 -10.64 11.32
C GLU A 253 -18.46 -10.31 10.81
N SER A 254 -18.92 -9.06 10.99
CA SER A 254 -20.27 -8.65 10.60
C SER A 254 -20.43 -8.53 9.08
N ASN A 255 -21.67 -8.52 8.62
CA ASN A 255 -22.03 -8.23 7.24
C ASN A 255 -22.50 -6.78 7.02
N THR A 256 -22.44 -5.92 8.03
CA THR A 256 -23.00 -4.57 7.96
C THR A 256 -22.33 -3.72 6.90
N ALA A 257 -21.00 -3.69 6.85
CA ALA A 257 -20.29 -2.95 5.81
C ALA A 257 -20.60 -3.49 4.39
N TRP A 258 -20.77 -4.81 4.23
CA TRP A 258 -21.18 -5.41 2.98
C TRP A 258 -22.59 -4.96 2.57
N ASN A 259 -23.55 -5.01 3.48
CA ASN A 259 -24.92 -4.62 3.22
C ASN A 259 -25.04 -3.13 2.88
N ILE A 260 -24.26 -2.26 3.54
CA ILE A 260 -24.14 -0.84 3.19
C ILE A 260 -23.58 -0.68 1.77
N CYS A 261 -22.57 -1.46 1.39
CA CYS A 261 -22.04 -1.44 0.02
C CYS A 261 -23.08 -1.88 -1.02
N LEU A 262 -23.92 -2.87 -0.71
CA LEU A 262 -25.04 -3.27 -1.58
C LEU A 262 -26.05 -2.12 -1.74
N LYS A 263 -26.38 -1.42 -0.66
CA LYS A 263 -27.28 -0.25 -0.71
C LYS A 263 -26.68 0.89 -1.55
N MET A 264 -25.38 1.16 -1.41
CA MET A 264 -24.68 2.13 -2.26
C MET A 264 -24.74 1.72 -3.74
N ARG A 265 -24.51 0.43 -4.06
CA ARG A 265 -24.60 -0.12 -5.42
C ARG A 265 -25.98 0.12 -6.02
N ASP A 266 -27.06 -0.13 -5.27
CA ASP A 266 -28.42 0.07 -5.74
C ASP A 266 -28.74 1.54 -6.02
N ASN A 267 -27.97 2.46 -5.42
CA ASN A 267 -28.01 3.90 -5.65
C ASN A 267 -26.95 4.38 -6.68
N GLY A 268 -26.25 3.46 -7.36
CA GLY A 268 -25.32 3.79 -8.45
C GLY A 268 -23.85 3.97 -8.04
N LEU A 269 -23.48 3.67 -6.77
CA LEU A 269 -22.09 3.78 -6.29
C LEU A 269 -21.52 2.41 -5.93
N LEU A 270 -20.41 2.03 -6.60
CA LEU A 270 -19.68 0.84 -6.24
C LEU A 270 -18.62 1.14 -5.18
N ALA A 271 -18.67 0.42 -4.07
CA ALA A 271 -17.68 0.45 -3.01
C ALA A 271 -17.34 -0.98 -2.57
N LYS A 272 -16.23 -1.13 -1.86
CA LYS A 272 -15.75 -2.44 -1.40
C LYS A 272 -15.49 -2.43 0.10
N PRO A 273 -16.10 -3.34 0.88
CA PRO A 273 -15.69 -3.53 2.26
C PRO A 273 -14.31 -4.20 2.30
N THR A 274 -13.56 -3.88 3.34
CA THR A 274 -12.36 -4.59 3.74
C THR A 274 -12.51 -4.90 5.22
N HIS A 275 -12.43 -6.17 5.59
CA HIS A 275 -13.01 -6.67 6.84
C HIS A 275 -14.52 -6.38 6.94
N GLY A 276 -15.22 -6.92 7.94
CA GLY A 276 -16.69 -6.79 8.02
C GLY A 276 -17.20 -5.41 8.43
N ASN A 277 -16.32 -4.53 8.89
CA ASN A 277 -16.67 -3.23 9.47
C ASN A 277 -15.95 -2.03 8.87
N ILE A 278 -15.27 -2.17 7.74
CA ILE A 278 -14.57 -1.05 7.08
C ILE A 278 -14.99 -0.99 5.61
N ILE A 279 -15.35 0.19 5.13
CA ILE A 279 -15.62 0.43 3.70
C ILE A 279 -14.53 1.33 3.15
N ARG A 280 -13.85 0.87 2.08
CA ARG A 280 -12.77 1.59 1.42
C ARG A 280 -13.27 2.32 0.17
N PHE A 281 -12.82 3.56 0.01
CA PHE A 281 -13.12 4.44 -1.11
C PHE A 281 -11.82 4.87 -1.80
N ALA A 282 -11.70 4.53 -3.07
CA ALA A 282 -10.55 4.88 -3.92
C ALA A 282 -11.05 5.25 -5.32
N PRO A 283 -11.76 6.39 -5.47
CA PRO A 283 -12.35 6.79 -6.73
C PRO A 283 -11.29 7.13 -7.78
N PRO A 284 -11.66 7.27 -9.07
CA PRO A 284 -10.75 7.74 -10.12
C PRO A 284 -10.12 9.09 -9.76
N LEU A 285 -8.83 9.25 -10.08
CA LEU A 285 -8.11 10.51 -9.80
C LEU A 285 -8.64 11.69 -10.61
N VAL A 286 -9.25 11.41 -11.76
CA VAL A 286 -9.85 12.41 -12.67
C VAL A 286 -11.24 12.90 -12.21
N MET A 287 -11.78 12.31 -11.12
CA MET A 287 -13.08 12.73 -10.56
C MET A 287 -13.06 14.23 -10.25
N ASN A 288 -14.18 14.90 -10.53
CA ASN A 288 -14.38 16.30 -10.16
C ASN A 288 -15.16 16.44 -8.83
N GLU A 289 -15.29 17.67 -8.34
CA GLU A 289 -15.94 17.95 -7.05
C GLU A 289 -17.46 17.69 -7.08
N THR A 290 -18.13 17.90 -8.21
CA THR A 290 -19.57 17.61 -8.36
C THR A 290 -19.83 16.12 -8.22
N GLU A 291 -19.09 15.30 -8.96
CA GLU A 291 -19.15 13.83 -8.87
C GLU A 291 -18.83 13.33 -7.45
N LEU A 292 -17.84 13.92 -6.79
CA LEU A 292 -17.51 13.56 -5.41
C LEU A 292 -18.67 13.86 -4.46
N LYS A 293 -19.34 15.02 -4.60
CA LYS A 293 -20.49 15.40 -3.77
C LYS A 293 -21.68 14.48 -4.00
N GLU A 294 -21.93 14.05 -5.23
CA GLU A 294 -22.93 13.02 -5.54
C GLU A 294 -22.59 11.71 -4.85
N CYS A 295 -21.35 11.25 -4.92
CA CYS A 295 -20.90 10.06 -4.20
C CYS A 295 -21.09 10.20 -2.68
N ILE A 296 -20.73 11.34 -2.10
CA ILE A 296 -20.91 11.59 -0.65
C ILE A 296 -22.40 11.56 -0.26
N ALA A 297 -23.27 12.09 -1.09
CA ALA A 297 -24.72 12.04 -0.86
C ALA A 297 -25.22 10.59 -0.84
N ILE A 298 -24.82 9.76 -1.82
CA ILE A 298 -25.17 8.33 -1.89
C ILE A 298 -24.63 7.57 -0.67
N ILE A 299 -23.39 7.83 -0.28
CA ILE A 299 -22.75 7.21 0.89
C ILE A 299 -23.54 7.56 2.16
N THR A 300 -23.84 8.83 2.34
CA THR A 300 -24.57 9.34 3.53
C THR A 300 -25.97 8.77 3.60
N GLU A 301 -26.68 8.69 2.47
CA GLU A 301 -28.02 8.09 2.41
C GLU A 301 -27.97 6.59 2.72
N ALA A 302 -27.02 5.87 2.16
CA ALA A 302 -26.83 4.45 2.46
C ALA A 302 -26.52 4.20 3.94
N LEU A 303 -25.69 5.03 4.57
CA LEU A 303 -25.41 4.94 6.00
C LEU A 303 -26.64 5.25 6.84
N LYS A 304 -27.41 6.30 6.51
CA LYS A 304 -28.67 6.66 7.21
C LYS A 304 -29.68 5.53 7.21
N HIS A 305 -29.74 4.71 6.19
CA HIS A 305 -30.65 3.57 6.12
C HIS A 305 -30.42 2.54 7.24
N TYR A 306 -29.22 2.50 7.82
CA TYR A 306 -28.82 1.59 8.90
C TYR A 306 -28.75 2.29 10.27
N GLU A 307 -29.05 3.59 10.34
CA GLU A 307 -29.18 4.25 11.65
C GLU A 307 -30.37 3.64 12.43
N PRO A 308 -30.20 3.43 13.76
CA PRO A 308 -31.22 2.80 14.60
C PRO A 308 -32.48 3.67 14.80
#